data_fc1193af53605517858bd1b60e877bb9
#
_entry.id   fc1193af53605517858bd1b60e877bb9
#
_cell.length_a   1.000
_cell.length_b   1.000
_cell.length_c   1.000
_cell.angle_alpha   90.00
_cell.angle_beta   90.00
_cell.angle_gamma   90.00
#
_symmetry.space_group_name_H-M   'P 1'
#
loop_
_entity.id
_entity.type
_entity.pdbx_description
1 polymer ?
#
loop_
_entity_poly.entity_id
_entity_poly.type
_entity_poly.pdbx_seq_one_letter_code
_entity_poly.pdbx_strand_id
1 'polypeptide(L)'
;MNRVIQRVKRDYFKGRHQKVALTIMETKPAPRGDLPFMLLSMVQARDVHVYLVAVKSFIHFLNPQRIVVVCDPSITEADRAVLKQHVPHIELRRADEFTHPDIPRGGTWERLFAISEYVRDNYVIQLDADTLTVQPIPEVLDAIRAGSGFVLGEMPDTPVRSLQATRENALPWIKPGAHIQGIVETEMVSVGLPDNARYIRGCSGFSGFPRSDTMRETMLDFSRRLGAKFGERW
;
A
#
# COMPACT_ATOMS: atom_id res chain seq x y z
N MET A 1 -4.63 -28.65 11.56
CA MET A 1 -4.09 -27.88 12.71
C MET A 1 -5.22 -27.04 13.28
N ASN A 2 -5.45 -27.09 14.62
CA ASN A 2 -6.63 -26.50 15.27
C ASN A 2 -6.59 -24.95 15.13
N ARG A 3 -7.65 -24.34 14.60
CA ARG A 3 -7.80 -22.87 14.42
C ARG A 3 -7.57 -22.07 15.72
N VAL A 4 -7.93 -22.66 16.87
CA VAL A 4 -7.72 -22.04 18.19
C VAL A 4 -6.23 -21.92 18.52
N ILE A 5 -5.44 -22.97 18.27
CA ILE A 5 -3.98 -22.96 18.52
C ILE A 5 -3.29 -21.94 17.62
N GLN A 6 -3.70 -21.83 16.35
CA GLN A 6 -3.17 -20.83 15.44
C GLN A 6 -3.48 -19.40 15.89
N ARG A 7 -4.70 -19.17 16.37
CA ARG A 7 -5.11 -17.87 16.90
C ARG A 7 -4.30 -17.47 18.14
N VAL A 8 -4.15 -18.38 19.09
CA VAL A 8 -3.36 -18.14 20.33
C VAL A 8 -1.90 -17.85 19.98
N LYS A 9 -1.28 -18.64 19.09
CA LYS A 9 0.09 -18.40 18.63
C LYS A 9 0.23 -17.03 17.97
N ARG A 10 -0.66 -16.70 17.04
CA ARG A 10 -0.68 -15.40 16.36
C ARG A 10 -0.77 -14.25 17.37
N ASP A 11 -1.71 -14.32 18.30
CA ASP A 11 -1.96 -13.26 19.28
C ASP A 11 -0.78 -13.11 20.27
N TYR A 12 -0.14 -14.23 20.64
CA TYR A 12 1.09 -14.23 21.44
C TYR A 12 2.27 -13.54 20.69
N PHE A 13 2.53 -13.95 19.45
CA PHE A 13 3.61 -13.36 18.67
C PHE A 13 3.35 -11.91 18.32
N LYS A 14 2.10 -11.54 18.03
CA LYS A 14 1.69 -10.15 17.82
C LYS A 14 1.97 -9.31 19.07
N GLY A 15 1.60 -9.78 20.24
CA GLY A 15 1.88 -9.08 21.50
C GLY A 15 3.37 -8.93 21.79
N ARG A 16 4.19 -9.95 21.48
CA ARG A 16 5.65 -9.85 21.59
C ARG A 16 6.22 -8.82 20.60
N HIS A 17 5.78 -8.87 19.34
CA HIS A 17 6.22 -7.93 18.32
C HIS A 17 5.89 -6.49 18.73
N GLN A 18 4.68 -6.22 19.21
CA GLN A 18 4.29 -4.90 19.69
C GLN A 18 5.18 -4.40 20.83
N LYS A 19 5.51 -5.27 21.80
CA LYS A 19 6.42 -4.91 22.91
C LYS A 19 7.83 -4.58 22.40
N VAL A 20 8.36 -5.36 21.46
CA VAL A 20 9.66 -5.09 20.86
C VAL A 20 9.61 -3.80 20.02
N ALA A 21 8.52 -3.57 19.29
CA ALA A 21 8.36 -2.36 18.51
C ALA A 21 8.37 -1.08 19.36
N LEU A 22 7.96 -1.15 20.63
CA LEU A 22 8.05 0.00 21.55
C LEU A 22 9.48 0.48 21.80
N THR A 23 10.49 -0.39 21.66
CA THR A 23 11.90 0.04 21.81
C THR A 23 12.34 1.04 20.75
N ILE A 24 11.57 1.19 19.66
CA ILE A 24 11.79 2.22 18.65
C ILE A 24 11.74 3.63 19.23
N MET A 25 11.02 3.82 20.35
CA MET A 25 10.90 5.10 21.05
C MET A 25 12.21 5.58 21.66
N GLU A 26 13.17 4.67 21.86
CA GLU A 26 14.52 4.98 22.39
C GLU A 26 15.50 5.38 21.28
N THR A 27 15.09 5.26 20.02
CA THR A 27 15.97 5.55 18.89
C THR A 27 15.98 7.03 18.52
N LYS A 28 17.10 7.49 17.97
CA LYS A 28 17.25 8.88 17.49
C LYS A 28 16.24 9.19 16.38
N PRO A 29 15.86 10.47 16.19
CA PRO A 29 15.07 10.90 15.06
C PRO A 29 15.70 10.51 13.72
N ALA A 30 14.86 10.21 12.74
CA ALA A 30 15.29 9.86 11.40
C ALA A 30 15.91 11.07 10.67
N PRO A 31 17.06 10.91 10.00
CA PRO A 31 17.63 11.96 9.17
C PRO A 31 16.76 12.18 7.92
N ARG A 32 16.79 13.41 7.40
CA ARG A 32 16.18 13.68 6.09
C ARG A 32 17.01 13.05 4.97
N GLY A 33 16.35 12.45 4.00
CA GLY A 33 16.98 11.88 2.81
C GLY A 33 16.98 12.82 1.61
N ASP A 34 17.63 12.38 0.54
CA ASP A 34 17.82 13.12 -0.70
C ASP A 34 17.46 12.29 -1.96
N LEU A 35 17.14 11.01 -1.81
CA LEU A 35 16.75 10.18 -2.94
C LEU A 35 15.43 10.68 -3.57
N PRO A 36 15.35 10.80 -4.90
CA PRO A 36 14.31 11.52 -5.61
C PRO A 36 12.99 10.73 -5.69
N PHE A 37 12.49 10.30 -4.55
CA PHE A 37 11.19 9.64 -4.45
C PHE A 37 10.47 10.02 -3.15
N MET A 38 9.18 9.74 -3.10
CA MET A 38 8.31 9.90 -1.95
C MET A 38 7.96 8.54 -1.37
N LEU A 39 8.07 8.39 -0.06
CA LEU A 39 7.50 7.25 0.67
C LEU A 39 6.11 7.62 1.17
N LEU A 40 5.12 6.79 0.88
CA LEU A 40 3.73 7.00 1.28
C LEU A 40 3.20 5.79 2.04
N SER A 41 2.62 6.04 3.20
CA SER A 41 1.98 5.04 4.05
C SER A 41 0.59 5.51 4.49
N MET A 42 -0.29 4.58 4.84
CA MET A 42 -1.51 4.88 5.60
C MET A 42 -1.39 4.21 6.96
N VAL A 43 -1.64 4.97 8.04
CA VAL A 43 -1.36 4.52 9.41
C VAL A 43 -2.57 4.73 10.31
N GLN A 44 -2.88 3.71 11.12
CA GLN A 44 -3.87 3.76 12.20
C GLN A 44 -3.18 3.95 13.56
N ALA A 45 -3.89 4.48 14.55
CA ALA A 45 -3.33 4.73 15.88
C ALA A 45 -2.65 3.49 16.52
N ARG A 46 -3.27 2.32 16.35
CA ARG A 46 -2.72 1.04 16.87
C ARG A 46 -1.39 0.63 16.25
N ASP A 47 -1.04 1.17 15.08
CA ASP A 47 0.11 0.74 14.28
C ASP A 47 1.27 1.77 14.32
N VAL A 48 1.13 2.87 15.05
CA VAL A 48 2.10 3.98 15.08
C VAL A 48 3.53 3.51 15.40
N HIS A 49 3.71 2.69 16.45
CA HIS A 49 5.04 2.22 16.84
C HIS A 49 5.60 1.19 15.84
N VAL A 50 4.75 0.34 15.30
CA VAL A 50 5.13 -0.64 14.27
C VAL A 50 5.52 0.09 12.98
N TYR A 51 4.76 1.13 12.62
CA TYR A 51 5.10 1.99 11.49
C TYR A 51 6.46 2.70 11.67
N LEU A 52 6.78 3.17 12.87
CA LEU A 52 8.11 3.75 13.13
C LEU A 52 9.23 2.73 12.88
N VAL A 53 9.01 1.45 13.19
CA VAL A 53 9.97 0.39 12.84
C VAL A 53 10.05 0.22 11.32
N ALA A 54 8.89 0.17 10.64
CA ALA A 54 8.85 0.02 9.20
C ALA A 54 9.57 1.17 8.47
N VAL A 55 9.19 2.42 8.77
CA VAL A 55 9.78 3.57 8.08
C VAL A 55 11.27 3.72 8.40
N LYS A 56 11.70 3.55 9.66
CA LYS A 56 13.11 3.68 10.03
C LYS A 56 13.99 2.57 9.46
N SER A 57 13.50 1.33 9.40
CA SER A 57 14.22 0.24 8.75
C SER A 57 14.35 0.46 7.24
N PHE A 58 13.32 1.01 6.60
CA PHE A 58 13.34 1.31 5.17
C PHE A 58 14.34 2.44 4.85
N ILE A 59 14.25 3.58 5.56
CA ILE A 59 15.12 4.72 5.30
C ILE A 59 16.60 4.46 5.65
N HIS A 60 16.88 3.44 6.45
CA HIS A 60 18.27 3.00 6.69
C HIS A 60 18.97 2.58 5.40
N PHE A 61 18.24 2.00 4.46
CA PHE A 61 18.78 1.52 3.18
C PHE A 61 18.43 2.45 2.00
N LEU A 62 17.21 3.04 2.00
CA LEU A 62 16.72 3.91 0.95
C LEU A 62 16.02 5.13 1.59
N ASN A 63 16.76 6.22 1.77
CA ASN A 63 16.25 7.40 2.46
C ASN A 63 15.62 8.40 1.47
N PRO A 64 14.27 8.50 1.41
CA PRO A 64 13.56 9.34 0.48
C PRO A 64 13.65 10.82 0.80
N GLN A 65 13.50 11.64 -0.22
CA GLN A 65 13.39 13.10 -0.10
C GLN A 65 12.11 13.53 0.66
N ARG A 66 11.02 12.77 0.54
CA ARG A 66 9.73 13.05 1.18
C ARG A 66 9.12 11.81 1.82
N ILE A 67 8.50 11.99 2.98
CA ILE A 67 7.75 10.95 3.68
C ILE A 67 6.37 11.50 4.01
N VAL A 68 5.32 10.86 3.48
CA VAL A 68 3.93 11.25 3.67
C VAL A 68 3.18 10.12 4.37
N VAL A 69 2.39 10.48 5.38
CA VAL A 69 1.46 9.57 6.05
C VAL A 69 0.03 10.05 5.86
N VAL A 70 -0.77 9.22 5.27
CA VAL A 70 -2.23 9.34 5.26
C VAL A 70 -2.73 8.83 6.61
N CYS A 71 -3.11 9.73 7.48
CA CYS A 71 -3.56 9.44 8.83
C CYS A 71 -5.00 8.93 8.82
N ASP A 72 -5.20 7.69 9.26
CA ASP A 72 -6.54 7.16 9.55
C ASP A 72 -7.25 8.05 10.61
N PRO A 73 -8.58 8.14 10.60
CA PRO A 73 -9.33 8.93 11.60
C PRO A 73 -9.05 8.58 13.07
N SER A 74 -8.50 7.39 13.34
CA SER A 74 -8.10 6.98 14.70
C SER A 74 -6.85 7.68 15.23
N ILE A 75 -6.03 8.30 14.36
CA ILE A 75 -4.78 8.99 14.75
C ILE A 75 -5.10 10.23 15.58
N THR A 76 -4.58 10.26 16.79
CA THR A 76 -4.70 11.38 17.75
C THR A 76 -3.58 12.41 17.56
N GLU A 77 -3.71 13.57 18.22
CA GLU A 77 -2.63 14.57 18.25
C GLU A 77 -1.38 14.07 18.99
N ALA A 78 -1.55 13.20 19.99
CA ALA A 78 -0.41 12.54 20.65
C ALA A 78 0.34 11.62 19.67
N ASP A 79 -0.37 10.85 18.85
CA ASP A 79 0.22 10.00 17.80
C ASP A 79 0.96 10.84 16.77
N ARG A 80 0.39 11.97 16.35
CA ARG A 80 1.04 12.92 15.44
C ARG A 80 2.33 13.49 16.03
N ALA A 81 2.33 13.82 17.33
CA ALA A 81 3.52 14.31 18.02
C ALA A 81 4.62 13.23 18.05
N VAL A 82 4.27 11.98 18.35
CA VAL A 82 5.19 10.83 18.32
C VAL A 82 5.80 10.64 16.92
N LEU A 83 4.98 10.64 15.88
CA LEU A 83 5.43 10.51 14.49
C LEU A 83 6.42 11.63 14.11
N LYS A 84 6.11 12.90 14.44
CA LYS A 84 6.98 14.04 14.18
C LYS A 84 8.26 14.04 15.02
N GLN A 85 8.20 13.55 16.25
CA GLN A 85 9.39 13.40 17.09
C GLN A 85 10.40 12.44 16.48
N HIS A 86 9.92 11.32 15.91
CA HIS A 86 10.79 10.28 15.36
C HIS A 86 11.13 10.46 13.87
N VAL A 87 10.31 11.18 13.12
CA VAL A 87 10.53 11.55 11.73
C VAL A 87 10.18 13.04 11.55
N PRO A 88 11.11 13.98 11.92
CA PRO A 88 10.78 15.41 12.01
C PRO A 88 10.26 16.04 10.70
N HIS A 89 10.62 15.48 9.56
CA HIS A 89 10.24 15.95 8.22
C HIS A 89 9.04 15.20 7.63
N ILE A 90 8.30 14.42 8.44
CA ILE A 90 7.11 13.70 8.01
C ILE A 90 5.95 14.65 7.71
N GLU A 91 5.29 14.43 6.59
CA GLU A 91 4.07 15.14 6.22
C GLU A 91 2.87 14.29 6.64
N LEU A 92 2.07 14.80 7.58
CA LEU A 92 0.88 14.12 8.08
C LEU A 92 -0.36 14.70 7.43
N ARG A 93 -1.02 13.91 6.61
CA ARG A 93 -2.24 14.27 5.88
C ARG A 93 -3.43 13.46 6.44
N ARG A 94 -4.61 14.03 6.40
CA ARG A 94 -5.81 13.32 6.86
C ARG A 94 -6.37 12.46 5.73
N ALA A 95 -6.93 11.30 6.06
CA ALA A 95 -7.52 10.40 5.06
C ALA A 95 -8.69 11.03 4.30
N ASP A 96 -9.49 11.89 4.94
CA ASP A 96 -10.61 12.56 4.31
C ASP A 96 -10.22 13.59 3.23
N GLU A 97 -8.95 14.00 3.16
CA GLU A 97 -8.42 14.81 2.08
C GLU A 97 -8.31 14.03 0.75
N PHE A 98 -8.33 12.69 0.83
CA PHE A 98 -8.14 11.78 -0.30
C PHE A 98 -9.40 10.96 -0.57
N THR A 99 -10.52 11.65 -0.77
CA THR A 99 -11.79 11.03 -1.11
C THR A 99 -12.34 11.55 -2.42
N HIS A 100 -13.10 10.71 -3.14
CA HIS A 100 -13.77 11.10 -4.37
C HIS A 100 -15.10 10.35 -4.48
N PRO A 101 -16.18 10.96 -5.04
CA PRO A 101 -17.49 10.29 -5.18
C PRO A 101 -17.46 8.97 -5.94
N ASP A 102 -16.55 8.85 -6.93
CA ASP A 102 -16.41 7.66 -7.77
C ASP A 102 -15.54 6.57 -7.16
N ILE A 103 -15.05 6.76 -5.92
CA ILE A 103 -14.16 5.80 -5.24
C ILE A 103 -14.82 5.34 -3.95
N PRO A 104 -14.78 4.03 -3.65
CA PRO A 104 -15.24 3.53 -2.36
C PRO A 104 -14.50 4.21 -1.20
N ARG A 105 -15.15 4.30 -0.06
CA ARG A 105 -14.55 4.85 1.15
C ARG A 105 -14.07 3.76 2.09
N GLY A 106 -12.99 4.05 2.79
CA GLY A 106 -12.42 3.16 3.81
C GLY A 106 -11.49 2.09 3.22
N GLY A 107 -11.03 1.22 4.10
CA GLY A 107 -10.03 0.23 3.74
C GLY A 107 -8.70 0.90 3.37
N THR A 108 -8.31 0.81 2.12
CA THR A 108 -7.06 1.38 1.58
C THR A 108 -7.30 2.33 0.40
N TRP A 109 -8.56 2.70 0.16
CA TRP A 109 -8.92 3.52 -0.99
C TRP A 109 -8.37 4.94 -0.89
N GLU A 110 -8.41 5.55 0.29
CA GLU A 110 -7.83 6.87 0.53
C GLU A 110 -6.32 6.88 0.27
N ARG A 111 -5.63 5.78 0.62
CA ARG A 111 -4.21 5.61 0.30
C ARG A 111 -3.97 5.53 -1.21
N LEU A 112 -4.74 4.72 -1.93
CA LEU A 112 -4.61 4.59 -3.37
C LEU A 112 -4.92 5.91 -4.08
N PHE A 113 -5.92 6.65 -3.60
CA PHE A 113 -6.24 7.96 -4.13
C PHE A 113 -5.13 8.97 -3.87
N ALA A 114 -4.56 9.00 -2.66
CA ALA A 114 -3.38 9.81 -2.34
C ALA A 114 -2.20 9.49 -3.27
N ILE A 115 -1.92 8.20 -3.52
CA ILE A 115 -0.89 7.79 -4.47
C ILE A 115 -1.17 8.42 -5.84
N SER A 116 -2.39 8.31 -6.34
CA SER A 116 -2.77 8.84 -7.66
C SER A 116 -2.62 10.36 -7.79
N GLU A 117 -2.74 11.10 -6.69
CA GLU A 117 -2.48 12.54 -6.66
C GLU A 117 -0.98 12.85 -6.65
N TYR A 118 -0.21 12.13 -5.83
CA TYR A 118 1.21 12.42 -5.65
C TYR A 118 2.11 11.93 -6.80
N VAL A 119 1.70 10.92 -7.56
CA VAL A 119 2.49 10.42 -8.71
C VAL A 119 2.61 11.44 -9.85
N ARG A 120 1.80 12.49 -9.89
CA ARG A 120 1.95 13.55 -10.89
C ARG A 120 3.34 14.18 -10.84
N ASP A 121 3.86 14.40 -9.65
CA ASP A 121 5.12 15.12 -9.44
C ASP A 121 6.23 14.25 -8.86
N ASN A 122 5.92 13.05 -8.36
CA ASN A 122 6.86 12.21 -7.63
C ASN A 122 6.84 10.76 -8.13
N TYR A 123 7.97 10.07 -8.02
CA TYR A 123 7.95 8.63 -7.90
C TYR A 123 7.47 8.28 -6.49
N VAL A 124 6.43 7.47 -6.34
CA VAL A 124 5.84 7.14 -5.04
C VAL A 124 6.08 5.68 -4.70
N ILE A 125 6.65 5.42 -3.53
CA ILE A 125 6.73 4.07 -2.95
C ILE A 125 5.70 3.97 -1.84
N GLN A 126 4.81 3.00 -1.96
CA GLN A 126 3.90 2.61 -0.90
C GLN A 126 4.58 1.64 0.05
N LEU A 127 4.47 1.89 1.36
CA LEU A 127 4.99 1.05 2.43
C LEU A 127 3.91 0.83 3.49
N ASP A 128 3.55 -0.43 3.76
CA ASP A 128 2.63 -0.73 4.85
C ASP A 128 3.30 -0.59 6.22
N ALA A 129 2.49 -0.32 7.23
CA ALA A 129 2.95 -0.05 8.59
C ALA A 129 3.62 -1.24 9.29
N ASP A 130 3.40 -2.46 8.82
CA ASP A 130 3.90 -3.70 9.42
C ASP A 130 5.00 -4.39 8.62
N THR A 131 5.70 -3.63 7.78
CA THR A 131 6.87 -4.10 7.02
C THR A 131 8.17 -3.94 7.81
N LEU A 132 9.19 -4.71 7.42
CA LEU A 132 10.54 -4.56 7.96
C LEU A 132 11.57 -4.76 6.84
N THR A 133 12.37 -3.75 6.59
CA THR A 133 13.49 -3.85 5.64
C THR A 133 14.74 -4.30 6.38
N VAL A 134 15.29 -5.45 5.99
CA VAL A 134 16.39 -6.11 6.71
C VAL A 134 17.71 -6.12 5.95
N GLN A 135 17.68 -5.72 4.66
CA GLN A 135 18.87 -5.66 3.81
C GLN A 135 18.69 -4.63 2.69
N PRO A 136 19.76 -4.20 2.01
CA PRO A 136 19.66 -3.36 0.82
C PRO A 136 18.74 -3.98 -0.24
N ILE A 137 18.00 -3.13 -0.94
CA ILE A 137 17.04 -3.50 -1.99
C ILE A 137 17.39 -2.75 -3.30
N PRO A 138 18.50 -3.13 -3.95
CA PRO A 138 18.99 -2.43 -5.15
C PRO A 138 17.99 -2.44 -6.28
N GLU A 139 17.14 -3.45 -6.40
CA GLU A 139 16.09 -3.57 -7.42
C GLU A 139 15.08 -2.42 -7.33
N VAL A 140 14.80 -1.94 -6.14
CA VAL A 140 13.91 -0.78 -5.92
C VAL A 140 14.59 0.50 -6.39
N LEU A 141 15.88 0.67 -6.08
CA LEU A 141 16.64 1.82 -6.53
C LEU A 141 16.76 1.86 -8.06
N ASP A 142 16.95 0.70 -8.68
CA ASP A 142 17.01 0.57 -10.14
C ASP A 142 15.64 0.88 -10.79
N ALA A 143 14.54 0.45 -10.17
CA ALA A 143 13.18 0.81 -10.63
C ALA A 143 12.95 2.34 -10.55
N ILE A 144 13.36 3.00 -9.46
CA ILE A 144 13.27 4.45 -9.31
C ILE A 144 14.06 5.15 -10.43
N ARG A 145 15.31 4.73 -10.66
CA ARG A 145 16.18 5.31 -11.71
C ARG A 145 15.63 5.10 -13.11
N ALA A 146 15.05 3.94 -13.36
CA ALA A 146 14.43 3.60 -14.63
C ALA A 146 13.05 4.26 -14.83
N GLY A 147 12.46 4.87 -13.80
CA GLY A 147 11.08 5.36 -13.83
C GLY A 147 10.06 4.26 -14.11
N SER A 148 10.34 3.02 -13.66
CA SER A 148 9.46 1.86 -13.81
C SER A 148 8.72 1.53 -12.53
N GLY A 149 7.48 1.03 -12.64
CA GLY A 149 6.75 0.53 -11.49
C GLY A 149 7.25 -0.84 -11.04
N PHE A 150 7.02 -1.15 -9.76
CA PHE A 150 7.23 -2.49 -9.23
C PHE A 150 6.13 -2.86 -8.23
N VAL A 151 5.94 -4.15 -8.02
CA VAL A 151 5.07 -4.70 -6.99
C VAL A 151 5.64 -6.05 -6.54
N LEU A 152 5.51 -6.36 -5.26
CA LEU A 152 5.80 -7.72 -4.79
C LEU A 152 4.67 -8.64 -5.26
N GLY A 153 5.01 -9.73 -5.93
CA GLY A 153 4.04 -10.78 -6.23
C GLY A 153 3.48 -11.42 -4.95
N GLU A 154 2.25 -11.94 -5.02
CA GLU A 154 1.65 -12.68 -3.89
C GLU A 154 2.50 -13.91 -3.52
N MET A 155 3.13 -14.53 -4.53
CA MET A 155 4.09 -15.63 -4.41
C MET A 155 5.37 -15.30 -5.20
N PRO A 156 6.51 -15.93 -4.90
CA PRO A 156 7.78 -15.62 -5.58
C PRO A 156 7.69 -15.64 -7.10
N ASP A 157 6.92 -16.56 -7.66
CA ASP A 157 6.77 -16.75 -9.11
C ASP A 157 5.43 -16.24 -9.64
N THR A 158 4.83 -15.22 -8.98
CA THR A 158 3.55 -14.66 -9.44
C THR A 158 3.72 -14.07 -10.84
N PRO A 159 3.07 -14.63 -11.87
CA PRO A 159 3.26 -14.17 -13.24
C PRO A 159 2.42 -12.93 -13.56
N VAL A 160 2.94 -12.10 -14.44
CA VAL A 160 2.15 -11.08 -15.15
C VAL A 160 1.32 -11.76 -16.23
N ARG A 161 -0.01 -11.61 -16.18
CA ARG A 161 -0.96 -12.28 -17.09
C ARG A 161 -1.70 -11.28 -17.98
N SER A 162 -2.22 -11.75 -19.12
CA SER A 162 -3.28 -11.06 -19.83
C SER A 162 -4.56 -11.04 -18.98
N LEU A 163 -5.50 -10.15 -19.28
CA LEU A 163 -6.78 -10.12 -18.59
C LEU A 163 -7.55 -11.45 -18.76
N GLN A 164 -7.49 -12.03 -19.97
CA GLN A 164 -8.12 -13.32 -20.25
C GLN A 164 -7.52 -14.45 -19.40
N ALA A 165 -6.20 -14.58 -19.35
CA ALA A 165 -5.52 -15.57 -18.51
C ALA A 165 -5.77 -15.34 -17.01
N THR A 166 -5.94 -14.08 -16.58
CA THR A 166 -6.33 -13.75 -15.20
C THR A 166 -7.74 -14.27 -14.90
N ARG A 167 -8.71 -14.03 -15.79
CA ARG A 167 -10.06 -14.56 -15.69
C ARG A 167 -10.07 -16.09 -15.56
N GLU A 168 -9.39 -16.78 -16.47
CA GLU A 168 -9.32 -18.24 -16.48
C GLU A 168 -8.74 -18.80 -15.19
N ASN A 169 -7.71 -18.13 -14.65
CA ASN A 169 -7.10 -18.51 -13.37
C ASN A 169 -8.00 -18.25 -12.17
N ALA A 170 -8.81 -17.19 -12.18
CA ALA A 170 -9.68 -16.81 -11.07
C ALA A 170 -10.99 -17.59 -11.01
N LEU A 171 -11.60 -17.89 -12.15
CA LEU A 171 -12.92 -18.54 -12.26
C LEU A 171 -13.11 -19.79 -11.39
N PRO A 172 -12.15 -20.75 -11.31
CA PRO A 172 -12.32 -21.96 -10.50
C PRO A 172 -12.45 -21.69 -8.98
N TRP A 173 -12.01 -20.53 -8.54
CA TRP A 173 -11.98 -20.15 -7.12
C TRP A 173 -13.17 -19.29 -6.69
N ILE A 174 -14.02 -18.86 -7.64
CA ILE A 174 -15.19 -18.03 -7.33
C ILE A 174 -16.30 -18.91 -6.75
N LYS A 175 -16.67 -18.60 -5.52
CA LYS A 175 -17.75 -19.25 -4.77
C LYS A 175 -18.70 -18.19 -4.22
N PRO A 176 -19.94 -18.54 -3.81
CA PRO A 176 -20.80 -17.62 -3.08
C PRO A 176 -20.06 -17.00 -1.88
N GLY A 177 -20.07 -15.68 -1.78
CA GLY A 177 -19.32 -14.94 -0.78
C GLY A 177 -17.82 -14.72 -1.08
N ALA A 178 -17.36 -14.99 -2.31
CA ALA A 178 -16.00 -14.68 -2.73
C ALA A 178 -15.68 -13.18 -2.54
N HIS A 179 -14.42 -12.91 -2.17
CA HIS A 179 -13.93 -11.55 -2.01
C HIS A 179 -14.01 -10.79 -3.33
N ILE A 180 -14.33 -9.49 -3.26
CA ILE A 180 -14.52 -8.62 -4.44
C ILE A 180 -13.32 -8.66 -5.38
N GLN A 181 -12.10 -8.73 -4.89
CA GLN A 181 -10.89 -8.83 -5.72
C GLN A 181 -10.95 -10.01 -6.68
N GLY A 182 -11.30 -11.21 -6.21
CA GLY A 182 -11.42 -12.39 -7.08
C GLY A 182 -12.51 -12.23 -8.13
N ILE A 183 -13.62 -11.59 -7.75
CA ILE A 183 -14.72 -11.29 -8.69
C ILE A 183 -14.26 -10.30 -9.75
N VAL A 184 -13.55 -9.23 -9.36
CA VAL A 184 -12.99 -8.24 -10.29
C VAL A 184 -12.03 -8.91 -11.26
N GLU A 185 -11.16 -9.82 -10.80
CA GLU A 185 -10.24 -10.58 -11.65
C GLU A 185 -10.97 -11.38 -12.75
N THR A 186 -12.18 -11.86 -12.49
CA THR A 186 -12.98 -12.54 -13.52
C THR A 186 -13.66 -11.58 -14.50
N GLU A 187 -13.82 -10.34 -14.13
CA GLU A 187 -14.63 -9.35 -14.84
C GLU A 187 -13.85 -8.26 -15.55
N MET A 188 -12.54 -8.14 -15.28
CA MET A 188 -11.69 -7.12 -15.93
C MET A 188 -11.72 -7.17 -17.46
N VAL A 189 -11.93 -8.35 -18.05
CA VAL A 189 -12.06 -8.52 -19.51
C VAL A 189 -13.29 -7.81 -20.09
N SER A 190 -14.29 -7.52 -19.28
CA SER A 190 -15.59 -6.98 -19.71
C SER A 190 -15.83 -5.53 -19.30
N VAL A 191 -14.86 -4.87 -18.66
CA VAL A 191 -14.97 -3.46 -18.22
C VAL A 191 -14.25 -2.47 -19.15
N GLY A 192 -13.90 -2.89 -20.35
CA GLY A 192 -13.36 -2.01 -21.38
C GLY A 192 -11.94 -1.52 -21.12
N LEU A 193 -11.13 -2.33 -20.45
CA LEU A 193 -9.69 -2.09 -20.37
C LEU A 193 -9.03 -2.34 -21.72
N PRO A 194 -7.86 -1.72 -22.02
CA PRO A 194 -7.14 -1.98 -23.25
C PRO A 194 -6.78 -3.46 -23.43
N ASP A 195 -6.82 -3.97 -24.67
CA ASP A 195 -6.54 -5.38 -24.98
C ASP A 195 -5.13 -5.82 -24.57
N ASN A 196 -4.19 -4.87 -24.58
CA ASN A 196 -2.81 -5.11 -24.14
C ASN A 196 -2.61 -4.95 -22.64
N ALA A 197 -3.64 -4.65 -21.86
CA ALA A 197 -3.55 -4.56 -20.42
C ALA A 197 -3.06 -5.88 -19.81
N ARG A 198 -2.26 -5.75 -18.77
CA ARG A 198 -1.69 -6.87 -18.03
C ARG A 198 -2.02 -6.72 -16.57
N TYR A 199 -2.14 -7.85 -15.90
CA TYR A 199 -2.43 -7.94 -14.48
C TYR A 199 -1.40 -8.79 -13.75
N ILE A 200 -1.03 -8.36 -12.57
CA ILE A 200 -0.30 -9.15 -11.60
C ILE A 200 -1.03 -9.07 -10.26
N ARG A 201 -1.24 -10.20 -9.61
CA ARG A 201 -1.73 -10.20 -8.24
C ARG A 201 -0.56 -9.84 -7.31
N GLY A 202 -0.51 -8.57 -6.93
CA GLY A 202 0.54 -8.02 -6.11
C GLY A 202 0.12 -7.83 -4.66
N CYS A 203 1.12 -7.82 -3.77
CA CYS A 203 0.95 -7.42 -2.39
C CYS A 203 0.77 -5.89 -2.32
N SER A 204 -0.31 -5.44 -1.68
CA SER A 204 -0.54 -4.01 -1.46
C SER A 204 0.37 -3.40 -0.38
N GLY A 205 1.23 -4.22 0.25
CA GLY A 205 2.11 -3.76 1.33
C GLY A 205 3.37 -3.06 0.88
N PHE A 206 3.84 -3.32 -0.35
CA PHE A 206 5.05 -2.70 -0.89
C PHE A 206 4.99 -2.63 -2.42
N SER A 207 4.94 -1.40 -2.96
CA SER A 207 4.81 -1.16 -4.40
C SER A 207 5.42 0.19 -4.77
N GLY A 208 5.97 0.29 -5.98
CA GLY A 208 6.48 1.53 -6.55
C GLY A 208 5.66 2.00 -7.75
N PHE A 209 5.30 3.26 -7.73
CA PHE A 209 4.49 3.93 -8.76
C PHE A 209 5.33 5.02 -9.41
N PRO A 210 5.65 4.90 -10.71
CA PRO A 210 6.36 5.94 -11.42
C PRO A 210 5.50 7.19 -11.59
N ARG A 211 6.11 8.30 -11.95
CA ARG A 211 5.39 9.53 -12.29
C ARG A 211 4.38 9.27 -13.42
N SER A 212 3.18 9.81 -13.23
CA SER A 212 2.07 9.61 -14.17
C SER A 212 1.09 10.76 -14.11
N ASP A 213 0.79 11.36 -15.25
CA ASP A 213 -0.26 12.38 -15.38
C ASP A 213 -1.65 11.76 -15.58
N THR A 214 -1.73 10.45 -15.83
CA THR A 214 -2.98 9.77 -16.19
C THR A 214 -3.49 8.80 -15.13
N MET A 215 -2.69 8.44 -14.14
CA MET A 215 -3.06 7.41 -13.15
C MET A 215 -4.37 7.74 -12.44
N ARG A 216 -4.56 9.00 -12.04
CA ARG A 216 -5.77 9.44 -11.32
C ARG A 216 -7.03 9.21 -12.17
N GLU A 217 -7.03 9.69 -13.41
CA GLU A 217 -8.18 9.55 -14.31
C GLU A 217 -8.44 8.10 -14.69
N THR A 218 -7.38 7.32 -14.91
CA THR A 218 -7.48 5.87 -15.18
C THR A 218 -8.12 5.13 -14.00
N MET A 219 -7.72 5.46 -12.78
CA MET A 219 -8.28 4.86 -11.57
C MET A 219 -9.76 5.25 -11.37
N LEU A 220 -10.12 6.52 -11.57
CA LEU A 220 -11.49 7.00 -11.49
C LEU A 220 -12.39 6.33 -12.53
N ASP A 221 -11.92 6.25 -13.78
CA ASP A 221 -12.67 5.58 -14.86
C ASP A 221 -12.86 4.08 -14.56
N PHE A 222 -11.81 3.40 -14.11
CA PHE A 222 -11.89 2.00 -13.72
C PHE A 222 -12.88 1.81 -12.55
N SER A 223 -12.82 2.65 -11.52
CA SER A 223 -13.75 2.57 -10.39
C SER A 223 -15.19 2.83 -10.80
N ARG A 224 -15.48 3.80 -11.68
CA ARG A 224 -16.83 4.05 -12.22
C ARG A 224 -17.38 2.84 -12.95
N ARG A 225 -16.57 2.21 -13.81
CA ARG A 225 -16.98 1.02 -14.57
C ARG A 225 -17.29 -0.17 -13.66
N LEU A 226 -16.47 -0.38 -12.63
CA LEU A 226 -16.71 -1.43 -11.65
C LEU A 226 -17.91 -1.10 -10.75
N GLY A 227 -18.07 0.15 -10.32
CA GLY A 227 -19.24 0.61 -9.57
C GLY A 227 -20.54 0.44 -10.34
N ALA A 228 -20.54 0.77 -11.63
CA ALA A 228 -21.68 0.53 -12.52
C ALA A 228 -22.03 -0.96 -12.65
N LYS A 229 -21.03 -1.85 -12.60
CA LYS A 229 -21.21 -3.29 -12.74
C LYS A 229 -21.61 -3.98 -11.44
N PHE A 230 -21.01 -3.57 -10.32
CA PHE A 230 -21.15 -4.28 -9.03
C PHE A 230 -22.01 -3.55 -8.00
N GLY A 231 -22.36 -2.28 -8.25
CA GLY A 231 -23.15 -1.46 -7.32
C GLY A 231 -22.49 -1.39 -5.93
N GLU A 232 -23.28 -1.61 -4.89
CA GLU A 232 -22.84 -1.53 -3.49
C GLU A 232 -21.76 -2.56 -3.10
N ARG A 233 -21.47 -3.53 -3.97
CA ARG A 233 -20.40 -4.51 -3.72
C ARG A 233 -19.01 -4.01 -4.10
N TRP A 234 -18.92 -2.93 -4.88
CA TRP A 234 -17.69 -2.24 -5.28
C TRP A 234 -17.20 -1.23 -4.20
#